data_56ea91d1f929eea905c444e0087f7aab
#
_entry.id   56ea91d1f929eea905c444e0087f7aab
#
_cell.length_a   1.000
_cell.length_b   1.000
_cell.length_c   1.000
_cell.angle_alpha   90.00
_cell.angle_beta   90.00
_cell.angle_gamma   90.00
#
_symmetry.space_group_name_H-M   'P 1'
#
loop_
_entity.id
_entity.type
_entity.pdbx_description
1 polymer ?
#
loop_
_entity_poly.entity_id
_entity_poly.type
_entity_poly.pdbx_seq_one_letter_code
_entity_poly.pdbx_strand_id
1 'polypeptide(L)'
;MKKIFFVITSLICFSTMAQKVTVLTSGTKISIRGLSVVDDKTVWVSGSSGTVGRSLDGGSTWKWITVKGFEKNDFRDIEAFSKTTAVIMGIADPAYILRTIDAGETWQLVFEDKTKGMFLDAMEFWNEQSGIVIGDPINGHFYVARTFDGGQTWQGIPEKLRPVSDSGEACFASSGTNIRKLTKQEAVFITGGLVSNVHIRDQKIRLPLIAGKESTGANSIAVKNKNTWMVTGGDFNTKDSTTKNAATTFDAGKTWKLPSVPPTGYRSCVEYLKKKQWITCGLNGVDITNNDGDTFTNISKEGFHVVRKAKKGNAVYFAGGGGRIGKLVL
;
A
#
# COMPACT_ATOMS: atom_id res chain seq x y z
N MET A 1 46.45 -21.90 -51.91
CA MET A 1 45.17 -22.32 -51.31
C MET A 1 44.84 -21.41 -50.15
N LYS A 2 43.88 -20.47 -50.30
CA LYS A 2 43.43 -19.56 -49.22
C LYS A 2 42.33 -20.25 -48.45
N LYS A 3 42.52 -20.49 -47.16
CA LYS A 3 41.50 -21.03 -46.28
C LYS A 3 40.58 -19.87 -45.82
N ILE A 4 39.31 -19.91 -46.21
CA ILE A 4 38.26 -18.98 -45.73
C ILE A 4 37.72 -19.57 -44.41
N PHE A 5 37.88 -18.82 -43.32
CA PHE A 5 37.26 -19.13 -42.02
C PHE A 5 35.89 -18.47 -42.00
N PHE A 6 34.83 -19.27 -41.94
CA PHE A 6 33.45 -18.80 -41.69
C PHE A 6 33.27 -18.68 -40.17
N VAL A 7 33.11 -17.45 -39.66
CA VAL A 7 32.71 -17.18 -38.29
C VAL A 7 31.20 -17.20 -38.26
N ILE A 8 30.63 -18.23 -37.67
CA ILE A 8 29.19 -18.31 -37.40
C ILE A 8 28.91 -17.55 -36.09
N THR A 9 28.41 -16.34 -36.20
CA THR A 9 27.92 -15.56 -35.06
C THR A 9 26.52 -16.07 -34.66
N SER A 10 26.44 -16.88 -33.60
CA SER A 10 25.19 -17.32 -33.02
C SER A 10 24.50 -16.15 -32.31
N LEU A 11 23.41 -15.65 -32.89
CA LEU A 11 22.53 -14.66 -32.25
C LEU A 11 21.73 -15.39 -31.15
N ILE A 12 22.15 -15.24 -29.89
CA ILE A 12 21.37 -15.69 -28.74
C ILE A 12 20.22 -14.69 -28.56
N CYS A 13 19.03 -15.00 -29.06
CA CYS A 13 17.80 -14.29 -28.74
C CYS A 13 17.44 -14.53 -27.29
N PHE A 14 17.76 -13.60 -26.41
CA PHE A 14 17.15 -13.54 -25.06
C PHE A 14 15.68 -13.12 -25.22
N SER A 15 14.77 -14.08 -25.19
CA SER A 15 13.35 -13.78 -25.00
C SER A 15 13.17 -13.22 -23.58
N THR A 16 13.07 -11.90 -23.45
CA THR A 16 12.61 -11.27 -22.21
C THR A 16 11.15 -11.65 -22.03
N MET A 17 10.88 -12.57 -21.11
CA MET A 17 9.50 -12.86 -20.70
C MET A 17 8.88 -11.56 -20.19
N ALA A 18 7.80 -11.13 -20.83
CA ALA A 18 7.08 -9.92 -20.43
C ALA A 18 6.45 -10.15 -19.05
N GLN A 19 6.72 -9.26 -18.11
CA GLN A 19 6.09 -9.30 -16.80
C GLN A 19 4.57 -9.16 -16.94
N LYS A 20 3.82 -10.04 -16.30
CA LYS A 20 2.36 -10.02 -16.33
C LYS A 20 1.76 -10.29 -14.96
N VAL A 21 0.55 -9.83 -14.73
CA VAL A 21 -0.24 -10.15 -13.54
C VAL A 21 -1.16 -11.31 -13.87
N THR A 22 -1.09 -12.38 -13.06
CA THR A 22 -2.01 -13.50 -13.12
C THR A 22 -3.02 -13.39 -11.98
N VAL A 23 -4.31 -13.43 -12.28
CA VAL A 23 -5.38 -13.46 -11.28
C VAL A 23 -5.46 -14.87 -10.71
N LEU A 24 -5.37 -14.97 -9.38
CA LEU A 24 -5.42 -16.24 -8.64
C LEU A 24 -6.83 -16.55 -8.16
N THR A 25 -7.59 -15.52 -7.73
CA THR A 25 -8.97 -15.66 -7.27
C THR A 25 -9.75 -14.38 -7.51
N SER A 26 -11.06 -14.49 -7.67
CA SER A 26 -12.01 -13.40 -7.86
C SER A 26 -13.45 -13.91 -7.74
N GLY A 27 -14.45 -13.04 -7.99
CA GLY A 27 -15.85 -13.45 -8.14
C GLY A 27 -16.67 -13.38 -6.85
N THR A 28 -16.16 -12.72 -5.80
CA THR A 28 -16.93 -12.40 -4.58
C THR A 28 -17.35 -10.94 -4.56
N LYS A 29 -18.19 -10.55 -3.58
CA LYS A 29 -18.58 -9.15 -3.36
C LYS A 29 -17.59 -8.38 -2.47
N ILE A 30 -16.52 -9.02 -2.01
CA ILE A 30 -15.59 -8.46 -1.04
C ILE A 30 -14.66 -7.45 -1.71
N SER A 31 -14.49 -6.29 -1.09
CA SER A 31 -13.46 -5.31 -1.46
C SER A 31 -12.25 -5.52 -0.56
N ILE A 32 -11.16 -6.06 -1.12
CA ILE A 32 -9.92 -6.30 -0.38
C ILE A 32 -9.01 -5.08 -0.53
N ARG A 33 -8.60 -4.49 0.61
CA ARG A 33 -7.72 -3.32 0.67
C ARG A 33 -6.46 -3.55 1.49
N GLY A 34 -6.54 -4.39 2.53
CA GLY A 34 -5.38 -4.81 3.30
C GLY A 34 -4.68 -6.02 2.66
N LEU A 35 -3.36 -5.97 2.56
CA LEU A 35 -2.53 -7.05 2.04
C LEU A 35 -1.18 -7.07 2.76
N SER A 36 -0.83 -8.19 3.37
CA SER A 36 0.46 -8.41 4.01
C SER A 36 1.07 -9.72 3.52
N VAL A 37 2.26 -9.64 2.92
CA VAL A 37 2.98 -10.78 2.34
C VAL A 37 4.19 -11.09 3.22
N VAL A 38 4.07 -12.10 4.07
CA VAL A 38 5.12 -12.49 5.03
C VAL A 38 6.34 -13.05 4.30
N ASP A 39 6.08 -13.99 3.39
CA ASP A 39 7.07 -14.64 2.53
C ASP A 39 6.43 -15.06 1.20
N ASP A 40 7.16 -15.79 0.35
CA ASP A 40 6.67 -16.21 -0.97
C ASP A 40 5.47 -17.18 -0.92
N LYS A 41 5.14 -17.73 0.25
CA LYS A 41 4.04 -18.69 0.47
C LYS A 41 2.95 -18.15 1.38
N THR A 42 3.31 -17.36 2.41
CA THR A 42 2.39 -16.88 3.45
C THR A 42 1.85 -15.50 3.10
N VAL A 43 0.59 -15.43 2.76
CA VAL A 43 -0.11 -14.22 2.35
C VAL A 43 -1.38 -14.03 3.18
N TRP A 44 -1.57 -12.81 3.68
CA TRP A 44 -2.78 -12.40 4.39
C TRP A 44 -3.44 -11.24 3.67
N VAL A 45 -4.76 -11.23 3.68
CA VAL A 45 -5.58 -10.13 3.13
C VAL A 45 -6.71 -9.79 4.10
N SER A 46 -7.16 -8.53 4.07
CA SER A 46 -8.34 -8.06 4.81
C SER A 46 -9.21 -7.18 3.93
N GLY A 47 -10.49 -7.13 4.24
CA GLY A 47 -11.45 -6.38 3.41
C GLY A 47 -12.80 -6.16 4.06
N SER A 48 -13.77 -5.80 3.22
CA SER A 48 -15.13 -5.52 3.63
C SER A 48 -15.85 -6.74 4.21
N SER A 49 -16.96 -6.50 4.90
CA SER A 49 -17.81 -7.54 5.50
C SER A 49 -17.06 -8.42 6.51
N GLY A 50 -16.21 -7.81 7.33
CA GLY A 50 -15.45 -8.50 8.36
C GLY A 50 -14.49 -9.58 7.84
N THR A 51 -14.09 -9.52 6.57
CA THR A 51 -13.38 -10.62 5.91
C THR A 51 -11.87 -10.52 6.09
N VAL A 52 -11.28 -11.66 6.42
CA VAL A 52 -9.83 -11.91 6.37
C VAL A 52 -9.59 -13.18 5.55
N GLY A 53 -8.56 -13.17 4.71
CA GLY A 53 -8.11 -14.32 3.96
C GLY A 53 -6.66 -14.66 4.26
N ARG A 54 -6.32 -15.94 4.28
CA ARG A 54 -4.93 -16.41 4.45
C ARG A 54 -4.62 -17.54 3.48
N SER A 55 -3.46 -17.44 2.83
CA SER A 55 -2.84 -18.50 2.05
C SER A 55 -1.50 -18.90 2.66
N LEU A 56 -1.14 -20.19 2.59
CA LEU A 56 0.13 -20.74 3.04
C LEU A 56 0.91 -21.44 1.92
N ASP A 57 0.40 -21.40 0.71
CA ASP A 57 0.92 -22.09 -0.48
C ASP A 57 1.14 -21.14 -1.68
N GLY A 58 1.37 -19.86 -1.39
CA GLY A 58 1.66 -18.87 -2.42
C GLY A 58 0.43 -18.44 -3.22
N GLY A 59 -0.75 -18.52 -2.61
CA GLY A 59 -2.01 -18.07 -3.20
C GLY A 59 -2.76 -19.14 -3.98
N SER A 60 -2.30 -20.41 -3.93
CA SER A 60 -2.98 -21.51 -4.61
C SER A 60 -4.28 -21.89 -3.90
N THR A 61 -4.29 -21.87 -2.57
CA THR A 61 -5.50 -22.06 -1.75
C THR A 61 -5.64 -20.95 -0.70
N TRP A 62 -6.87 -20.68 -0.27
CA TRP A 62 -7.20 -19.63 0.67
C TRP A 62 -8.12 -20.14 1.77
N LYS A 63 -7.77 -19.87 3.03
CA LYS A 63 -8.70 -19.94 4.14
C LYS A 63 -9.34 -18.57 4.33
N TRP A 64 -10.66 -18.49 4.11
CA TRP A 64 -11.44 -17.28 4.33
C TRP A 64 -12.11 -17.32 5.70
N ILE A 65 -12.08 -16.21 6.42
CA ILE A 65 -12.56 -16.04 7.78
C ILE A 65 -13.42 -14.79 7.82
N THR A 66 -14.59 -14.89 8.39
CA THR A 66 -15.37 -13.72 8.81
C THR A 66 -15.13 -13.51 10.30
N VAL A 67 -14.61 -12.36 10.66
CA VAL A 67 -14.27 -12.03 12.06
C VAL A 67 -15.53 -11.89 12.88
N LYS A 68 -15.72 -12.81 13.82
CA LYS A 68 -16.93 -12.87 14.66
C LYS A 68 -17.14 -11.58 15.47
N GLY A 69 -18.33 -11.01 15.39
CA GLY A 69 -18.70 -9.74 16.03
C GLY A 69 -18.32 -8.50 15.22
N PHE A 70 -17.65 -8.69 14.05
CA PHE A 70 -17.20 -7.61 13.17
C PHE A 70 -17.62 -7.83 11.70
N GLU A 71 -18.70 -8.57 11.47
CA GLU A 71 -19.18 -8.99 10.15
C GLU A 71 -19.56 -7.83 9.22
N LYS A 72 -19.81 -6.66 9.79
CA LYS A 72 -20.15 -5.43 9.03
C LYS A 72 -18.96 -4.50 8.83
N ASN A 73 -17.83 -4.76 9.46
CA ASN A 73 -16.67 -3.89 9.42
C ASN A 73 -15.91 -4.01 8.10
N ASP A 74 -15.29 -2.91 7.71
CA ASP A 74 -14.38 -2.84 6.56
C ASP A 74 -12.93 -2.77 7.09
N PHE A 75 -12.21 -3.88 6.98
CA PHE A 75 -10.82 -3.99 7.39
C PHE A 75 -9.91 -3.58 6.23
N ARG A 76 -9.42 -2.34 6.26
CA ARG A 76 -8.67 -1.75 5.15
C ARG A 76 -7.17 -1.87 5.24
N ASP A 77 -6.65 -2.35 6.36
CA ASP A 77 -5.23 -2.66 6.48
C ASP A 77 -4.99 -3.89 7.33
N ILE A 78 -3.87 -4.57 7.07
CA ILE A 78 -3.43 -5.77 7.77
C ILE A 78 -1.91 -5.83 7.81
N GLU A 79 -1.36 -6.08 8.99
CA GLU A 79 0.03 -6.42 9.17
C GLU A 79 0.17 -7.84 9.73
N ALA A 80 0.78 -8.73 8.95
CA ALA A 80 1.04 -10.11 9.38
C ALA A 80 2.53 -10.30 9.66
N PHE A 81 2.85 -10.88 10.80
CA PHE A 81 4.21 -11.18 11.24
C PHE A 81 4.61 -12.61 10.92
N SER A 82 3.62 -13.51 10.88
CA SER A 82 3.84 -14.94 10.64
C SER A 82 2.60 -15.59 10.01
N LYS A 83 2.63 -16.92 9.90
CA LYS A 83 1.46 -17.72 9.50
C LYS A 83 0.34 -17.74 10.57
N THR A 84 0.62 -17.30 11.80
CA THR A 84 -0.34 -17.35 12.92
C THR A 84 -0.65 -15.98 13.52
N THR A 85 0.21 -14.98 13.35
CA THR A 85 0.10 -13.69 14.03
C THR A 85 -0.12 -12.57 13.03
N ALA A 86 -1.21 -11.83 13.22
CA ALA A 86 -1.55 -10.65 12.41
C ALA A 86 -2.34 -9.63 13.22
N VAL A 87 -2.30 -8.38 12.76
CA VAL A 87 -3.09 -7.24 13.25
C VAL A 87 -3.91 -6.71 12.08
N ILE A 88 -5.20 -6.46 12.28
CA ILE A 88 -6.09 -5.85 11.28
C ILE A 88 -6.67 -4.55 11.81
N MET A 89 -7.01 -3.65 10.90
CA MET A 89 -7.53 -2.32 11.22
C MET A 89 -8.85 -2.08 10.51
N GLY A 90 -9.90 -1.85 11.30
CA GLY A 90 -11.21 -1.37 10.85
C GLY A 90 -11.24 0.16 10.88
N ILE A 91 -11.80 0.77 9.83
CA ILE A 91 -11.59 2.17 9.51
C ILE A 91 -12.39 3.16 10.35
N ALA A 92 -13.68 2.93 10.49
CA ALA A 92 -14.60 4.01 10.87
C ALA A 92 -15.55 3.60 11.97
N ASP A 93 -16.08 4.60 12.51
CA ASP A 93 -16.91 4.95 13.64
C ASP A 93 -17.81 3.82 14.12
N PRO A 94 -17.38 3.10 15.15
CA PRO A 94 -16.07 3.21 15.80
C PRO A 94 -14.90 2.58 15.00
N ALA A 95 -13.70 3.13 15.20
CA ALA A 95 -12.47 2.55 14.67
C ALA A 95 -11.98 1.41 15.57
N TYR A 96 -11.48 0.33 14.96
CA TYR A 96 -11.03 -0.86 15.66
C TYR A 96 -9.64 -1.31 15.21
N ILE A 97 -8.88 -1.86 16.14
CA ILE A 97 -7.72 -2.70 15.81
C ILE A 97 -7.90 -4.04 16.52
N LEU A 98 -7.77 -5.14 15.77
CA LEU A 98 -7.85 -6.48 16.29
C LEU A 98 -6.55 -7.24 16.02
N ARG A 99 -6.22 -8.15 16.91
CA ARG A 99 -5.02 -8.98 16.83
C ARG A 99 -5.35 -10.46 16.94
N THR A 100 -4.68 -11.30 16.14
CA THR A 100 -4.72 -12.75 16.25
C THR A 100 -3.31 -13.31 16.50
N ILE A 101 -3.23 -14.46 17.21
CA ILE A 101 -2.00 -15.24 17.38
C ILE A 101 -2.20 -16.72 17.01
N ASP A 102 -3.41 -17.09 16.62
CA ASP A 102 -3.85 -18.45 16.34
C ASP A 102 -4.30 -18.65 14.89
N ALA A 103 -3.67 -17.91 13.97
CA ALA A 103 -3.94 -18.05 12.55
C ALA A 103 -5.32 -17.51 12.10
N GLY A 104 -5.89 -16.59 12.87
CA GLY A 104 -7.18 -15.97 12.62
C GLY A 104 -8.38 -16.77 13.11
N GLU A 105 -8.18 -17.83 13.92
CA GLU A 105 -9.28 -18.58 14.54
C GLU A 105 -10.01 -17.68 15.55
N THR A 106 -9.25 -16.91 16.33
CA THR A 106 -9.81 -15.87 17.23
C THR A 106 -9.13 -14.53 16.99
N TRP A 107 -9.87 -13.46 17.25
CA TRP A 107 -9.43 -12.09 17.14
C TRP A 107 -9.72 -11.34 18.44
N GLN A 108 -8.68 -10.80 19.05
CA GLN A 108 -8.80 -9.97 20.24
C GLN A 108 -8.93 -8.50 19.82
N LEU A 109 -9.92 -7.80 20.33
CA LEU A 109 -10.03 -6.34 20.25
C LEU A 109 -8.94 -5.72 21.12
N VAL A 110 -8.00 -5.00 20.51
CA VAL A 110 -6.83 -4.39 21.18
C VAL A 110 -6.87 -2.86 21.16
N PHE A 111 -7.77 -2.30 20.35
CA PHE A 111 -8.02 -0.85 20.31
C PHE A 111 -9.45 -0.60 19.81
N GLU A 112 -10.12 0.33 20.47
CA GLU A 112 -11.43 0.87 20.06
C GLU A 112 -11.43 2.38 20.32
N ASP A 113 -11.85 3.16 19.33
CA ASP A 113 -12.08 4.60 19.49
C ASP A 113 -13.46 4.98 18.90
N LYS A 114 -14.32 5.53 19.77
CA LYS A 114 -15.69 5.96 19.45
C LYS A 114 -15.80 7.47 19.27
N THR A 115 -14.68 8.18 19.22
CA THR A 115 -14.68 9.62 18.97
C THR A 115 -15.38 9.91 17.64
N LYS A 116 -16.34 10.80 17.67
CA LYS A 116 -17.08 11.20 16.46
C LYS A 116 -16.12 11.70 15.39
N GLY A 117 -16.20 11.11 14.20
CA GLY A 117 -15.31 11.41 13.07
C GLY A 117 -13.97 10.66 13.09
N MET A 118 -13.78 9.72 14.04
CA MET A 118 -12.63 8.84 14.03
C MET A 118 -12.63 7.99 12.76
N PHE A 119 -11.52 8.06 12.03
CA PHE A 119 -11.28 7.26 10.84
C PHE A 119 -9.81 6.90 10.77
N LEU A 120 -9.50 5.60 10.79
CA LEU A 120 -8.13 5.11 10.64
C LEU A 120 -7.84 4.80 9.18
N ASP A 121 -6.65 5.17 8.71
CA ASP A 121 -6.31 5.07 7.29
C ASP A 121 -5.27 4.01 6.97
N ALA A 122 -4.22 3.91 7.79
CA ALA A 122 -3.16 2.94 7.58
C ALA A 122 -2.35 2.68 8.85
N MET A 123 -1.70 1.53 8.89
CA MET A 123 -0.70 1.21 9.90
C MET A 123 0.60 0.72 9.26
N GLU A 124 1.71 0.97 9.95
CA GLU A 124 3.03 0.52 9.52
C GLU A 124 3.80 0.00 10.73
N PHE A 125 4.53 -1.09 10.58
CA PHE A 125 5.38 -1.64 11.63
C PHE A 125 6.86 -1.58 11.25
N TRP A 126 7.69 -1.08 12.17
CA TRP A 126 9.15 -1.10 12.00
C TRP A 126 9.73 -2.50 12.17
N ASN A 127 9.15 -3.25 13.08
CA ASN A 127 9.46 -4.63 13.43
C ASN A 127 8.22 -5.27 14.08
N GLU A 128 8.34 -6.53 14.54
CA GLU A 128 7.23 -7.27 15.15
C GLU A 128 6.71 -6.68 16.48
N GLN A 129 7.41 -5.70 17.08
CA GLN A 129 7.03 -5.06 18.35
C GLN A 129 6.49 -3.64 18.16
N SER A 130 7.16 -2.85 17.32
CA SER A 130 6.89 -1.41 17.22
C SER A 130 6.10 -1.06 15.97
N GLY A 131 4.96 -0.41 16.13
CA GLY A 131 4.09 0.05 15.05
C GLY A 131 3.48 1.42 15.30
N ILE A 132 2.88 1.96 14.26
CA ILE A 132 2.16 3.22 14.23
C ILE A 132 0.90 3.07 13.39
N VAL A 133 -0.17 3.72 13.79
CA VAL A 133 -1.39 3.91 13.01
C VAL A 133 -1.65 5.39 12.84
N ILE A 134 -2.13 5.76 11.66
CA ILE A 134 -2.58 7.12 11.35
C ILE A 134 -4.04 7.10 10.93
N GLY A 135 -4.70 8.23 11.13
CA GLY A 135 -6.09 8.47 10.73
C GLY A 135 -6.33 9.91 10.35
N ASP A 136 -7.51 10.16 9.83
CA ASP A 136 -7.97 11.47 9.40
C ASP A 136 -7.88 12.54 10.49
N PRO A 137 -7.86 13.82 10.13
CA PRO A 137 -7.78 14.90 11.07
C PRO A 137 -9.03 15.03 11.96
N ILE A 138 -8.81 15.10 13.28
CA ILE A 138 -9.80 15.50 14.27
C ILE A 138 -9.31 16.80 14.87
N ASN A 139 -10.15 17.84 14.89
CA ASN A 139 -9.80 19.20 15.37
C ASN A 139 -8.55 19.79 14.66
N GLY A 140 -8.35 19.47 13.37
CA GLY A 140 -7.20 19.95 12.60
C GLY A 140 -5.88 19.22 12.86
N HIS A 141 -5.89 18.06 13.55
CA HIS A 141 -4.71 17.25 13.81
C HIS A 141 -4.96 15.81 13.38
N PHE A 142 -4.04 15.25 12.57
CA PHE A 142 -4.10 13.84 12.17
C PHE A 142 -4.07 12.94 13.39
N TYR A 143 -4.96 11.94 13.42
CA TYR A 143 -4.89 10.95 14.49
C TYR A 143 -3.64 10.09 14.38
N VAL A 144 -2.96 9.86 15.50
CA VAL A 144 -1.79 8.99 15.57
C VAL A 144 -1.81 8.21 16.86
N ALA A 145 -1.61 6.89 16.75
CA ALA A 145 -1.34 6.03 17.91
C ALA A 145 -0.14 5.11 17.65
N ARG A 146 0.49 4.63 18.69
CA ARG A 146 1.66 3.75 18.62
C ARG A 146 1.48 2.51 19.48
N THR A 147 2.13 1.44 19.03
CA THR A 147 2.32 0.21 19.80
C THR A 147 3.81 -0.08 19.98
N PHE A 148 4.17 -0.73 21.08
CA PHE A 148 5.53 -1.16 21.40
C PHE A 148 5.58 -2.64 21.84
N ASP A 149 4.47 -3.36 21.72
CA ASP A 149 4.26 -4.74 22.17
C ASP A 149 3.65 -5.65 21.09
N GLY A 150 3.87 -5.32 19.82
CA GLY A 150 3.37 -6.10 18.69
C GLY A 150 1.88 -5.95 18.45
N GLY A 151 1.33 -4.78 18.80
CA GLY A 151 -0.08 -4.46 18.60
C GLY A 151 -1.00 -5.04 19.67
N GLN A 152 -0.47 -5.44 20.84
CA GLN A 152 -1.31 -5.87 21.96
C GLN A 152 -1.97 -4.67 22.64
N THR A 153 -1.28 -3.55 22.71
CA THR A 153 -1.83 -2.28 23.19
C THR A 153 -1.44 -1.13 22.25
N TRP A 154 -2.30 -0.12 22.20
CA TRP A 154 -2.09 1.08 21.39
C TRP A 154 -2.28 2.34 22.23
N GLN A 155 -1.36 3.28 22.09
CA GLN A 155 -1.37 4.54 22.82
C GLN A 155 -1.51 5.70 21.85
N GLY A 156 -2.61 6.45 21.95
CA GLY A 156 -2.82 7.69 21.20
C GLY A 156 -1.80 8.76 21.61
N ILE A 157 -1.18 9.39 20.62
CA ILE A 157 -0.32 10.54 20.85
C ILE A 157 -1.22 11.73 21.26
N PRO A 158 -0.86 12.50 22.30
CA PRO A 158 -1.59 13.69 22.70
C PRO A 158 -1.81 14.65 21.52
N GLU A 159 -3.03 15.20 21.36
CA GLU A 159 -3.43 16.01 20.19
C GLU A 159 -2.41 17.10 19.85
N LYS A 160 -1.93 17.86 20.83
CA LYS A 160 -0.94 18.93 20.65
C LYS A 160 0.42 18.51 20.07
N LEU A 161 0.71 17.20 20.04
CA LEU A 161 1.93 16.61 19.49
C LEU A 161 1.68 15.91 18.13
N ARG A 162 0.44 15.88 17.67
CA ARG A 162 0.08 15.28 16.38
C ARG A 162 0.37 16.24 15.22
N PRO A 163 0.63 15.73 14.02
CA PRO A 163 0.77 16.55 12.83
C PRO A 163 -0.49 17.38 12.55
N VAL A 164 -0.30 18.66 12.22
CA VAL A 164 -1.39 19.59 11.90
C VAL A 164 -1.79 19.41 10.42
N SER A 165 -3.09 19.30 10.14
CA SER A 165 -3.62 19.29 8.78
C SER A 165 -3.86 20.68 8.24
N ASP A 166 -3.83 20.83 6.92
CA ASP A 166 -4.42 21.97 6.22
C ASP A 166 -5.95 21.79 6.10
N SER A 167 -6.67 22.86 5.79
CA SER A 167 -8.12 22.77 5.54
C SER A 167 -8.41 21.85 4.34
N GLY A 168 -9.26 20.83 4.54
CA GLY A 168 -9.63 19.85 3.53
C GLY A 168 -8.53 18.85 3.16
N GLU A 169 -7.49 18.75 3.99
CA GLU A 169 -6.46 17.70 3.89
C GLU A 169 -6.94 16.44 4.60
N ALA A 170 -6.78 15.28 3.97
CA ALA A 170 -7.18 13.98 4.52
C ALA A 170 -6.19 12.87 4.12
N CYS A 171 -6.20 11.77 4.85
CA CYS A 171 -5.58 10.54 4.43
C CYS A 171 -6.54 9.71 3.55
N PHE A 172 -6.04 8.66 2.90
CA PHE A 172 -6.89 7.77 2.10
C PHE A 172 -6.67 6.32 2.46
N ALA A 173 -7.62 5.69 3.12
CA ALA A 173 -7.63 4.26 3.46
C ALA A 173 -7.84 3.37 2.21
N SER A 174 -7.10 3.63 1.14
CA SER A 174 -7.28 2.94 -0.13
C SER A 174 -6.52 1.63 -0.22
N SER A 175 -5.38 1.51 0.48
CA SER A 175 -4.46 0.38 0.37
C SER A 175 -3.57 0.14 1.61
N GLY A 176 -3.77 0.89 2.72
CA GLY A 176 -2.88 0.85 3.88
C GLY A 176 -1.44 1.28 3.58
N THR A 177 -1.24 2.13 2.54
CA THR A 177 0.12 2.45 2.06
C THR A 177 0.42 3.94 2.01
N ASN A 178 -0.38 4.75 2.64
CA ASN A 178 -0.15 6.19 2.80
C ASN A 178 0.85 6.54 3.92
N ILE A 179 1.27 5.55 4.72
CA ILE A 179 2.39 5.67 5.68
C ILE A 179 3.45 4.61 5.40
N ARG A 180 4.73 4.97 5.56
CA ARG A 180 5.89 4.06 5.47
C ARG A 180 6.94 4.39 6.50
N LYS A 181 7.60 3.35 7.02
CA LYS A 181 8.82 3.51 7.78
C LYS A 181 9.92 4.11 6.89
N LEU A 182 10.59 5.12 7.40
CA LEU A 182 11.69 5.81 6.72
C LEU A 182 13.04 5.39 7.29
N THR A 183 13.15 5.34 8.62
CA THR A 183 14.31 4.86 9.36
C THR A 183 13.87 3.84 10.41
N LYS A 184 14.76 3.43 11.30
CA LYS A 184 14.42 2.53 12.43
C LYS A 184 13.45 3.15 13.44
N GLN A 185 13.25 4.47 13.42
CA GLN A 185 12.46 5.21 14.42
C GLN A 185 11.47 6.20 13.80
N GLU A 186 11.57 6.47 12.50
CA GLU A 186 10.79 7.48 11.81
C GLU A 186 9.88 6.86 10.77
N ALA A 187 8.70 7.44 10.61
CA ALA A 187 7.80 7.19 9.51
C ALA A 187 7.58 8.48 8.72
N VAL A 188 7.17 8.31 7.47
CA VAL A 188 6.68 9.35 6.57
C VAL A 188 5.28 8.97 6.13
N PHE A 189 4.36 9.93 6.09
CA PHE A 189 3.02 9.70 5.55
C PHE A 189 2.63 10.79 4.56
N ILE A 190 1.67 10.49 3.73
CA ILE A 190 1.16 11.37 2.68
C ILE A 190 -0.34 11.56 2.79
N THR A 191 -0.80 12.67 2.25
CA THR A 191 -2.18 13.12 2.31
C THR A 191 -2.68 13.57 0.94
N GLY A 192 -3.99 13.71 0.82
CA GLY A 192 -4.68 14.26 -0.34
C GLY A 192 -5.88 15.11 0.08
N GLY A 193 -6.84 15.28 -0.82
CA GLY A 193 -7.98 16.15 -0.66
C GLY A 193 -7.80 17.49 -1.36
N LEU A 194 -8.23 18.58 -0.72
CA LEU A 194 -8.04 19.92 -1.27
C LEU A 194 -6.56 20.30 -1.38
N VAL A 195 -5.72 19.68 -0.59
CA VAL A 195 -4.27 19.79 -0.64
C VAL A 195 -3.64 18.42 -0.53
N SER A 196 -2.41 18.27 -1.03
CA SER A 196 -1.66 17.01 -0.95
C SER A 196 -0.26 17.28 -0.45
N ASN A 197 0.11 16.67 0.66
CA ASN A 197 1.37 16.90 1.35
C ASN A 197 2.08 15.57 1.67
N VAL A 198 3.38 15.65 1.91
CA VAL A 198 4.13 14.65 2.64
C VAL A 198 4.47 15.20 4.03
N HIS A 199 4.21 14.41 5.04
CA HIS A 199 4.53 14.72 6.43
C HIS A 199 5.69 13.86 6.90
N ILE A 200 6.72 14.50 7.43
CA ILE A 200 7.90 13.86 8.01
C ILE A 200 8.31 14.64 9.24
N ARG A 201 8.27 14.00 10.43
CA ARG A 201 8.47 14.65 11.73
C ARG A 201 7.49 15.83 11.90
N ASP A 202 8.02 17.03 12.10
CA ASP A 202 7.33 18.32 12.22
C ASP A 202 7.23 19.08 10.88
N GLN A 203 7.76 18.50 9.80
CA GLN A 203 7.76 19.13 8.47
C GLN A 203 6.59 18.63 7.64
N LYS A 204 5.97 19.59 6.95
CA LYS A 204 4.95 19.37 5.93
C LYS A 204 5.41 19.98 4.61
N ILE A 205 5.51 19.16 3.57
CA ILE A 205 6.02 19.55 2.25
C ILE A 205 4.94 19.28 1.20
N ARG A 206 4.61 20.29 0.40
CA ARG A 206 3.62 20.17 -0.68
C ARG A 206 4.06 19.19 -1.75
N LEU A 207 3.16 18.25 -2.11
CA LEU A 207 3.36 17.33 -3.23
C LEU A 207 2.90 17.97 -4.55
N PRO A 208 3.58 17.69 -5.67
CA PRO A 208 3.19 18.20 -6.99
C PRO A 208 2.09 17.35 -7.66
N LEU A 209 1.34 16.55 -6.90
CA LEU A 209 0.22 15.77 -7.40
C LEU A 209 -1.00 16.65 -7.62
N ILE A 210 -1.97 16.11 -8.39
CA ILE A 210 -3.26 16.78 -8.52
C ILE A 210 -3.93 16.91 -7.14
N ALA A 211 -4.52 18.06 -6.85
CA ALA A 211 -5.24 18.37 -5.61
C ALA A 211 -6.38 19.34 -5.89
N GLY A 212 -7.18 19.69 -4.89
CA GLY A 212 -8.26 20.69 -5.01
C GLY A 212 -9.67 20.11 -5.00
N LYS A 213 -9.80 18.79 -4.85
CA LYS A 213 -11.07 18.08 -4.62
C LYS A 213 -10.87 17.03 -3.54
N GLU A 214 -11.90 16.67 -2.81
CA GLU A 214 -11.88 15.59 -1.80
C GLU A 214 -11.44 14.24 -2.37
N SER A 215 -11.58 14.03 -3.68
CA SER A 215 -11.20 12.79 -4.38
C SER A 215 -9.77 12.79 -4.93
N THR A 216 -9.01 13.87 -4.78
CA THR A 216 -7.71 14.05 -5.43
C THR A 216 -6.54 13.97 -4.45
N GLY A 217 -5.36 13.67 -4.95
CA GLY A 217 -4.11 13.74 -4.19
C GLY A 217 -3.35 12.44 -4.09
N ALA A 218 -2.39 12.40 -3.16
CA ALA A 218 -1.57 11.23 -2.94
C ALA A 218 -2.31 10.16 -2.14
N ASN A 219 -2.19 8.91 -2.56
CA ASN A 219 -2.83 7.74 -1.94
C ASN A 219 -1.81 6.74 -1.38
N SER A 220 -0.63 6.69 -1.96
CA SER A 220 0.39 5.70 -1.60
C SER A 220 1.78 6.27 -1.72
N ILE A 221 2.63 5.93 -0.76
CA ILE A 221 4.06 6.21 -0.78
C ILE A 221 4.84 4.90 -0.65
N ALA A 222 5.93 4.76 -1.40
CA ALA A 222 6.91 3.71 -1.21
C ALA A 222 8.31 4.30 -1.02
N VAL A 223 9.09 3.70 -0.13
CA VAL A 223 10.42 4.16 0.28
C VAL A 223 11.47 3.15 -0.16
N LYS A 224 12.39 3.55 -1.03
CA LYS A 224 13.55 2.76 -1.44
C LYS A 224 14.70 2.90 -0.45
N ASN A 225 14.94 4.10 0.02
CA ASN A 225 15.95 4.47 1.02
C ASN A 225 15.61 5.86 1.60
N LYS A 226 16.45 6.36 2.52
CA LYS A 226 16.23 7.64 3.19
C LYS A 226 16.02 8.86 2.27
N ASN A 227 16.51 8.81 1.03
CA ASN A 227 16.45 9.94 0.08
C ASN A 227 15.49 9.69 -1.09
N THR A 228 15.19 8.43 -1.44
CA THR A 228 14.45 8.09 -2.67
C THR A 228 13.11 7.50 -2.33
N TRP A 229 12.05 8.23 -2.66
CA TRP A 229 10.65 7.85 -2.42
C TRP A 229 9.83 8.08 -3.68
N MET A 230 8.78 7.30 -3.84
CA MET A 230 7.79 7.51 -4.89
C MET A 230 6.41 7.63 -4.26
N VAL A 231 5.64 8.60 -4.73
CA VAL A 231 4.24 8.80 -4.36
C VAL A 231 3.35 8.59 -5.59
N THR A 232 2.19 7.98 -5.38
CA THR A 232 1.16 7.84 -6.41
C THR A 232 -0.22 8.20 -5.86
N GLY A 233 -1.13 8.54 -6.76
CA GLY A 233 -2.49 8.92 -6.43
C GLY A 233 -3.28 9.28 -7.68
N GLY A 234 -3.87 10.45 -7.70
CA GLY A 234 -4.70 10.95 -8.80
C GLY A 234 -6.08 11.39 -8.30
N ASP A 235 -7.08 11.27 -9.15
CA ASP A 235 -8.49 11.49 -8.81
C ASP A 235 -9.24 10.14 -8.94
N PHE A 236 -9.71 9.55 -7.83
CA PHE A 236 -10.38 8.26 -7.87
C PHE A 236 -11.78 8.32 -8.50
N ASN A 237 -12.35 9.51 -8.68
CA ASN A 237 -13.59 9.72 -9.44
C ASN A 237 -13.35 9.77 -10.95
N THR A 238 -12.11 10.06 -11.38
CA THR A 238 -11.68 10.05 -12.78
C THR A 238 -10.53 9.08 -12.99
N LYS A 239 -10.81 7.80 -12.75
CA LYS A 239 -9.82 6.71 -12.65
C LYS A 239 -8.87 6.59 -13.85
N ASP A 240 -9.24 7.09 -15.01
CA ASP A 240 -8.45 7.03 -16.27
C ASP A 240 -7.61 8.31 -16.49
N SER A 241 -7.72 9.33 -15.61
CA SER A 241 -6.90 10.53 -15.68
C SER A 241 -5.46 10.25 -15.26
N THR A 242 -4.51 10.67 -16.09
CA THR A 242 -3.07 10.56 -15.85
C THR A 242 -2.47 11.85 -15.27
N THR A 243 -3.30 12.86 -15.01
CA THR A 243 -2.87 14.19 -14.60
C THR A 243 -2.21 14.15 -13.23
N LYS A 244 -0.88 14.42 -13.19
CA LYS A 244 -0.08 14.53 -11.95
C LYS A 244 -0.39 13.41 -10.94
N ASN A 245 -0.40 12.15 -11.40
CA ASN A 245 -0.79 10.99 -10.63
C ASN A 245 0.39 10.23 -10.00
N ALA A 246 1.61 10.68 -10.23
CA ALA A 246 2.83 10.14 -9.62
C ALA A 246 3.93 11.19 -9.53
N ALA A 247 4.83 11.04 -8.56
CA ALA A 247 6.06 11.82 -8.45
C ALA A 247 7.13 11.04 -7.68
N THR A 248 8.40 11.31 -7.98
CA THR A 248 9.56 10.69 -7.32
C THR A 248 10.49 11.78 -6.76
N THR A 249 10.99 11.56 -5.55
CA THR A 249 12.06 12.37 -4.95
C THR A 249 13.34 11.56 -4.84
N PHE A 250 14.48 12.25 -4.91
CA PHE A 250 15.83 11.68 -4.74
C PHE A 250 16.60 12.38 -3.62
N ASP A 251 15.96 13.31 -2.92
CA ASP A 251 16.58 14.18 -1.91
C ASP A 251 15.75 14.32 -0.63
N ALA A 252 15.04 13.23 -0.28
CA ALA A 252 14.21 13.16 0.92
C ALA A 252 13.03 14.14 0.93
N GLY A 253 12.40 14.34 -0.23
CA GLY A 253 11.20 15.14 -0.38
C GLY A 253 11.44 16.63 -0.60
N LYS A 254 12.69 17.11 -0.67
CA LYS A 254 12.99 18.52 -0.93
C LYS A 254 12.58 18.93 -2.33
N THR A 255 12.84 18.07 -3.33
CA THR A 255 12.37 18.25 -4.70
C THR A 255 11.68 17.01 -5.23
N TRP A 256 10.76 17.20 -6.16
CA TRP A 256 9.94 16.14 -6.75
C TRP A 256 9.97 16.21 -8.26
N LYS A 257 10.14 15.06 -8.91
CA LYS A 257 10.10 14.91 -10.37
C LYS A 257 8.81 14.20 -10.77
N LEU A 258 8.04 14.80 -11.68
CA LEU A 258 6.93 14.13 -12.35
C LEU A 258 7.47 13.20 -13.46
N PRO A 259 6.81 12.07 -13.75
CA PRO A 259 7.18 11.19 -14.85
C PRO A 259 7.03 11.87 -16.20
N SER A 260 7.90 11.53 -17.15
CA SER A 260 7.75 11.90 -18.57
C SER A 260 6.67 11.07 -19.26
N VAL A 261 6.48 9.80 -18.83
CA VAL A 261 5.34 8.94 -19.20
C VAL A 261 4.68 8.46 -17.91
N PRO A 262 3.54 9.02 -17.52
CA PRO A 262 2.87 8.71 -16.25
C PRO A 262 2.21 7.33 -16.26
N PRO A 263 1.83 6.81 -15.08
CA PRO A 263 0.92 5.66 -14.96
C PRO A 263 -0.40 5.91 -15.70
N THR A 264 -1.05 4.84 -16.18
CA THR A 264 -2.22 4.91 -17.07
C THR A 264 -3.54 5.29 -16.36
N GLY A 265 -3.50 5.91 -15.19
CA GLY A 265 -4.65 6.43 -14.46
C GLY A 265 -4.41 6.58 -12.97
N TYR A 266 -5.48 6.72 -12.19
CA TYR A 266 -5.42 6.75 -10.74
C TYR A 266 -4.72 5.51 -10.17
N ARG A 267 -3.79 5.72 -9.24
CA ARG A 267 -3.02 4.67 -8.58
C ARG A 267 -3.16 4.74 -7.07
N SER A 268 -3.83 3.73 -6.52
CA SER A 268 -4.08 3.62 -5.07
C SER A 268 -2.88 3.06 -4.30
N CYS A 269 -1.94 2.41 -4.98
CA CYS A 269 -0.79 1.79 -4.33
C CYS A 269 0.45 1.81 -5.22
N VAL A 270 1.61 2.03 -4.60
CA VAL A 270 2.94 1.87 -5.20
C VAL A 270 3.81 1.01 -4.27
N GLU A 271 4.65 0.16 -4.87
CA GLU A 271 5.60 -0.70 -4.15
C GLU A 271 6.97 -0.69 -4.84
N TYR A 272 8.03 -0.60 -4.04
CA TYR A 272 9.40 -0.72 -4.51
C TYR A 272 9.79 -2.20 -4.64
N LEU A 273 10.30 -2.61 -5.79
CA LEU A 273 10.66 -4.00 -6.05
C LEU A 273 12.16 -4.25 -5.88
N LYS A 274 12.98 -3.61 -6.69
CA LYS A 274 14.45 -3.76 -6.71
C LYS A 274 15.12 -2.72 -7.61
N LYS A 275 16.36 -2.38 -7.36
CA LYS A 275 17.18 -1.48 -8.24
C LYS A 275 16.44 -0.18 -8.57
N LYS A 276 15.97 -0.03 -9.81
CA LYS A 276 15.17 1.10 -10.33
C LYS A 276 13.74 0.70 -10.66
N GLN A 277 13.31 -0.49 -10.22
CA GLN A 277 12.02 -1.06 -10.55
C GLN A 277 11.01 -0.80 -9.44
N TRP A 278 9.86 -0.24 -9.83
CA TRP A 278 8.71 0.00 -8.99
C TRP A 278 7.46 -0.48 -9.71
N ILE A 279 6.44 -0.84 -8.95
CA ILE A 279 5.15 -1.27 -9.49
C ILE A 279 4.03 -0.49 -8.80
N THR A 280 2.99 -0.16 -9.55
CA THR A 280 1.84 0.56 -9.04
C THR A 280 0.55 -0.05 -9.56
N CYS A 281 -0.51 -0.01 -8.76
CA CYS A 281 -1.83 -0.47 -9.16
C CYS A 281 -2.93 0.52 -8.78
N GLY A 282 -4.05 0.42 -9.47
CA GLY A 282 -5.24 1.22 -9.25
C GLY A 282 -6.47 0.58 -9.87
N LEU A 283 -7.55 1.35 -9.95
CA LEU A 283 -8.87 0.85 -10.35
C LEU A 283 -8.93 0.32 -11.80
N ASN A 284 -8.01 0.75 -12.67
CA ASN A 284 -8.01 0.44 -14.10
C ASN A 284 -6.73 -0.26 -14.60
N GLY A 285 -5.88 -0.75 -13.69
CA GLY A 285 -4.72 -1.51 -14.13
C GLY A 285 -3.50 -1.45 -13.24
N VAL A 286 -2.41 -2.02 -13.75
CA VAL A 286 -1.09 -2.14 -13.11
C VAL A 286 -0.05 -1.58 -14.07
N ASP A 287 0.79 -0.69 -13.58
CA ASP A 287 1.94 -0.16 -14.33
C ASP A 287 3.25 -0.48 -13.61
N ILE A 288 4.31 -0.62 -14.39
CA ILE A 288 5.66 -0.84 -13.90
C ILE A 288 6.61 0.22 -14.47
N THR A 289 7.60 0.60 -13.70
CA THR A 289 8.72 1.42 -14.14
C THR A 289 10.03 0.70 -13.86
N ASN A 290 11.02 0.88 -14.74
CA ASN A 290 12.37 0.32 -14.61
C ASN A 290 13.45 1.42 -14.54
N ASN A 291 13.05 2.68 -14.37
CA ASN A 291 13.91 3.86 -14.37
C ASN A 291 13.59 4.86 -13.27
N ASP A 292 13.24 4.32 -12.06
CA ASP A 292 12.92 5.10 -10.86
C ASP A 292 11.77 6.12 -11.12
N GLY A 293 10.77 5.72 -11.93
CA GLY A 293 9.52 6.48 -12.10
C GLY A 293 9.56 7.54 -13.19
N ASP A 294 10.54 7.55 -14.08
CA ASP A 294 10.55 8.48 -15.21
C ASP A 294 9.53 8.06 -16.28
N THR A 295 9.44 6.76 -16.58
CA THR A 295 8.44 6.22 -17.52
C THR A 295 7.76 4.99 -16.95
N PHE A 296 6.45 4.88 -17.18
CA PHE A 296 5.65 3.72 -16.78
C PHE A 296 5.13 2.97 -17.99
N THR A 297 5.06 1.65 -17.86
CA THR A 297 4.48 0.74 -18.86
C THR A 297 3.33 -0.03 -18.22
N ASN A 298 2.17 -0.03 -18.85
CA ASN A 298 1.03 -0.82 -18.40
C ASN A 298 1.29 -2.31 -18.69
N ILE A 299 1.14 -3.15 -17.66
CA ILE A 299 1.35 -4.61 -17.75
C ILE A 299 0.07 -5.41 -17.48
N SER A 300 -1.00 -4.74 -17.04
CA SER A 300 -2.31 -5.34 -16.84
C SER A 300 -3.39 -4.27 -16.81
N LYS A 301 -4.55 -4.57 -17.39
CA LYS A 301 -5.78 -3.75 -17.29
C LYS A 301 -6.65 -4.15 -16.09
N GLU A 302 -6.27 -5.21 -15.35
CA GLU A 302 -6.98 -5.64 -14.16
C GLU A 302 -6.77 -4.65 -13.01
N GLY A 303 -7.87 -4.15 -12.45
CA GLY A 303 -7.83 -3.20 -11.34
C GLY A 303 -7.57 -3.89 -9.99
N PHE A 304 -6.71 -3.27 -9.18
CA PHE A 304 -6.41 -3.67 -7.80
C PHE A 304 -6.34 -2.45 -6.90
N HIS A 305 -6.57 -2.65 -5.60
CA HIS A 305 -6.43 -1.57 -4.61
C HIS A 305 -5.02 -1.48 -4.04
N VAL A 306 -4.38 -2.64 -3.84
CA VAL A 306 -3.11 -2.76 -3.15
C VAL A 306 -2.16 -3.73 -3.85
N VAL A 307 -0.87 -3.42 -3.80
CA VAL A 307 0.24 -4.30 -4.20
C VAL A 307 1.28 -4.37 -3.08
N ARG A 308 1.79 -5.55 -2.79
CA ARG A 308 2.84 -5.78 -1.80
C ARG A 308 3.84 -6.82 -2.29
N LYS A 309 5.11 -6.53 -2.04
CA LYS A 309 6.21 -7.50 -2.17
C LYS A 309 6.37 -8.27 -0.85
N ALA A 310 6.77 -9.54 -0.95
CA ALA A 310 7.10 -10.37 0.19
C ALA A 310 8.19 -9.73 1.05
N LYS A 311 7.96 -9.69 2.40
CA LYS A 311 8.94 -9.21 3.38
C LYS A 311 10.19 -10.08 3.40
N LYS A 312 9.99 -11.41 3.22
CA LYS A 312 11.05 -12.42 3.08
C LYS A 312 10.81 -13.19 1.79
N GLY A 313 11.44 -12.73 0.68
CA GLY A 313 11.25 -13.34 -0.64
C GLY A 313 11.15 -12.34 -1.78
N ASN A 314 10.64 -12.82 -2.92
CA ASN A 314 10.52 -12.01 -4.14
C ASN A 314 9.10 -11.96 -4.71
N ALA A 315 8.16 -12.74 -4.18
CA ALA A 315 6.80 -12.75 -4.68
C ALA A 315 6.13 -11.38 -4.48
N VAL A 316 5.33 -10.98 -5.45
CA VAL A 316 4.56 -9.72 -5.45
C VAL A 316 3.10 -10.08 -5.67
N TYR A 317 2.26 -9.67 -4.74
CA TYR A 317 0.82 -9.93 -4.79
C TYR A 317 0.03 -8.63 -4.88
N PHE A 318 -1.16 -8.76 -5.42
CA PHE A 318 -2.16 -7.70 -5.57
C PHE A 318 -3.46 -8.15 -4.93
N ALA A 319 -4.24 -7.19 -4.40
CA ALA A 319 -5.60 -7.45 -3.96
C ALA A 319 -6.52 -6.28 -4.33
N GLY A 320 -7.81 -6.55 -4.52
CA GLY A 320 -8.75 -5.54 -5.00
C GLY A 320 -10.22 -5.90 -4.84
N GLY A 321 -11.07 -5.18 -5.54
CA GLY A 321 -12.51 -5.38 -5.53
C GLY A 321 -12.92 -6.72 -6.14
N GLY A 322 -14.10 -7.22 -5.74
CA GLY A 322 -14.61 -8.51 -6.21
C GLY A 322 -13.85 -9.72 -5.68
N GLY A 323 -13.18 -9.62 -4.55
CA GLY A 323 -12.33 -10.67 -3.98
C GLY A 323 -11.12 -11.00 -4.84
N ARG A 324 -10.72 -10.09 -5.72
CA ARG A 324 -9.63 -10.32 -6.68
C ARG A 324 -8.28 -10.32 -5.95
N ILE A 325 -7.53 -11.38 -6.17
CA ILE A 325 -6.12 -11.49 -5.78
C ILE A 325 -5.31 -11.84 -7.02
N GLY A 326 -4.21 -11.15 -7.21
CA GLY A 326 -3.28 -11.35 -8.32
C GLY A 326 -1.86 -11.61 -7.85
N LYS A 327 -1.03 -12.14 -8.75
CA LYS A 327 0.41 -12.35 -8.53
C LYS A 327 1.19 -11.89 -9.75
N LEU A 328 2.30 -11.20 -9.51
CA LEU A 328 3.23 -10.85 -10.58
C LEU A 328 3.99 -12.11 -11.00
N VAL A 329 3.98 -12.40 -12.29
CA VAL A 329 4.78 -13.46 -12.92
C VAL A 329 5.86 -12.78 -13.76
N LEU A 330 7.09 -13.23 -13.56
CA LEU A 330 8.30 -12.73 -14.24
C LEU A 330 8.59 -13.52 -15.50
#